data_f79771536490c4f7b2b8c51dcb500c51
#
_entry.id   f79771536490c4f7b2b8c51dcb500c51
#
_cell.length_a   1.000
_cell.length_b   1.000
_cell.length_c   1.000
_cell.angle_alpha   90.00
_cell.angle_beta   90.00
_cell.angle_gamma   90.00
#
_symmetry.space_group_name_H-M   'P 1'
#
loop_
_entity.id
_entity.type
_entity.pdbx_description
1 polymer ?
#
loop_
_entity_poly.entity_id
_entity_poly.type
_entity_poly.pdbx_seq_one_letter_code
_entity_poly.pdbx_strand_id
1 'polypeptide(L)'
;MPLDRRTLLVGLVGSTAALSVPKAVAAAFAPECFAAARKDDRGAYSAALFDSEGGDLRAVTLPGRGHDIALRPGGGAWVAFARRPGRFGVAVPIGAGKPVWFASKPARHFFGHGVFSADGRLLYTTENDYESGQGVIGVRDAESGYRQIGELPAYGVGPHDLALLSDGRTVVIANGGIQTHPDRGREELNLADMQPSLVYVDIETGDLLEAQKLPASLHQLSIRHLTVAQRDSVVFGCQYRGPEEDAPPLLGFHRRGELPVIVPAPTPTQSALRNYIGSVTADADGGIVAASAPKGGLVTYWDVAARRYLGTCELRDGCGLAPTHRSASFLLTSGEGWLARAEADGTMSCRSSRYHWDNHAILVS
;
A
#
# COMPACT_ATOMS: atom_id res chain seq x y z
N MET A 1 -29.81 -47.85 65.35
CA MET A 1 -29.59 -46.39 65.42
C MET A 1 -29.44 -45.89 63.99
N PRO A 2 -30.29 -45.03 63.51
CA PRO A 2 -30.27 -44.64 62.10
C PRO A 2 -29.25 -43.54 61.79
N LEU A 3 -28.53 -43.73 60.69
CA LEU A 3 -27.62 -42.75 60.10
C LEU A 3 -28.37 -41.63 59.45
N ASP A 4 -28.08 -40.42 59.87
CA ASP A 4 -28.66 -39.16 59.43
C ASP A 4 -28.19 -38.79 57.99
N ARG A 5 -29.17 -38.49 57.12
CA ARG A 5 -28.99 -38.10 55.75
C ARG A 5 -28.89 -36.56 55.58
N ARG A 6 -27.94 -35.93 56.22
CA ARG A 6 -27.69 -34.50 55.98
C ARG A 6 -26.20 -34.23 56.13
N THR A 7 -25.48 -34.23 55.07
CA THR A 7 -24.32 -33.36 54.78
C THR A 7 -23.57 -33.93 53.57
N LEU A 8 -24.04 -33.63 52.35
CA LEU A 8 -23.23 -33.73 51.14
C LEU A 8 -23.77 -32.75 50.10
N LEU A 9 -23.63 -31.43 50.44
CA LEU A 9 -23.67 -30.36 49.46
C LEU A 9 -22.31 -29.66 49.53
N VAL A 10 -21.28 -30.31 49.00
CA VAL A 10 -20.01 -29.63 48.69
C VAL A 10 -20.18 -29.05 47.30
N GLY A 11 -20.14 -27.71 47.25
CA GLY A 11 -20.31 -26.93 46.06
C GLY A 11 -19.27 -27.25 45.00
N LEU A 12 -19.74 -27.62 43.83
CA LEU A 12 -18.99 -27.49 42.56
C LEU A 12 -18.95 -25.99 42.21
N VAL A 13 -17.91 -25.30 42.69
CA VAL A 13 -17.53 -24.01 42.09
C VAL A 13 -16.88 -24.36 40.77
N GLY A 14 -17.68 -24.28 39.69
CA GLY A 14 -17.19 -24.37 38.31
C GLY A 14 -16.28 -23.18 38.03
N SER A 15 -14.97 -23.38 38.12
CA SER A 15 -13.99 -22.47 37.52
C SER A 15 -14.13 -22.59 36.01
N THR A 16 -14.90 -21.69 35.39
CA THR A 16 -14.81 -21.44 33.97
C THR A 16 -13.43 -20.83 33.71
N ALA A 17 -12.45 -21.69 33.43
CA ALA A 17 -11.20 -21.26 32.83
C ALA A 17 -11.57 -20.69 31.45
N ALA A 18 -11.62 -19.38 31.34
CA ALA A 18 -11.66 -18.73 30.05
C ALA A 18 -10.38 -19.11 29.31
N LEU A 19 -10.49 -20.04 28.37
CA LEU A 19 -9.43 -20.38 27.44
C LEU A 19 -9.15 -19.09 26.66
N SER A 20 -8.08 -18.40 27.02
CA SER A 20 -7.60 -17.25 26.23
C SER A 20 -7.08 -17.81 24.90
N VAL A 21 -7.88 -17.67 23.86
CA VAL A 21 -7.44 -17.96 22.49
C VAL A 21 -6.23 -17.05 22.21
N PRO A 22 -5.09 -17.61 21.77
CA PRO A 22 -3.95 -16.80 21.38
C PRO A 22 -4.37 -15.71 20.38
N LYS A 23 -3.86 -14.47 20.52
CA LYS A 23 -4.22 -13.35 19.64
C LYS A 23 -4.11 -13.69 18.14
N ALA A 24 -3.10 -14.47 17.76
CA ALA A 24 -2.91 -14.94 16.39
C ALA A 24 -4.05 -15.84 15.90
N VAL A 25 -4.59 -16.72 16.75
CA VAL A 25 -5.72 -17.60 16.41
C VAL A 25 -7.03 -16.79 16.34
N ALA A 26 -7.22 -15.83 17.25
CA ALA A 26 -8.39 -14.95 17.22
C ALA A 26 -8.39 -14.06 15.97
N ALA A 27 -7.24 -13.56 15.51
CA ALA A 27 -7.11 -12.78 14.28
C ALA A 27 -7.44 -13.59 13.02
N ALA A 28 -7.06 -14.87 12.97
CA ALA A 28 -7.34 -15.75 11.82
C ALA A 28 -8.84 -16.04 11.59
N PHE A 29 -9.69 -15.78 12.59
CA PHE A 29 -11.15 -15.96 12.52
C PHE A 29 -11.93 -14.64 12.59
N ALA A 30 -11.26 -13.49 12.72
CA ALA A 30 -11.91 -12.21 12.65
C ALA A 30 -12.38 -11.93 11.20
N PRO A 31 -13.54 -11.30 11.00
CA PRO A 31 -13.94 -10.87 9.68
C PRO A 31 -12.92 -9.88 9.11
N GLU A 32 -12.40 -10.18 7.92
CA GLU A 32 -11.44 -9.29 7.25
C GLU A 32 -12.16 -8.06 6.74
N CYS A 33 -11.60 -6.89 7.03
CA CYS A 33 -12.07 -5.60 6.55
C CYS A 33 -10.96 -4.91 5.77
N PHE A 34 -11.34 -4.34 4.64
CA PHE A 34 -10.43 -3.70 3.70
C PHE A 34 -10.80 -2.24 3.47
N ALA A 35 -9.84 -1.43 3.06
CA ALA A 35 -10.13 -0.07 2.62
C ALA A 35 -9.48 0.21 1.26
N ALA A 36 -10.21 0.93 0.39
CA ALA A 36 -9.76 1.34 -0.93
C ALA A 36 -10.50 2.58 -1.42
N ALA A 37 -9.89 3.31 -2.35
CA ALA A 37 -10.55 4.32 -3.14
C ALA A 37 -11.26 3.68 -4.35
N ARG A 38 -12.38 4.28 -4.80
CA ARG A 38 -13.22 3.74 -5.87
C ARG A 38 -14.09 4.80 -6.53
N LYS A 39 -14.72 4.43 -7.62
CA LYS A 39 -15.69 5.23 -8.36
C LYS A 39 -16.95 4.38 -8.60
N ASP A 40 -18.12 4.96 -8.53
CA ASP A 40 -19.37 4.31 -8.94
C ASP A 40 -19.65 4.48 -10.46
N ASP A 41 -20.71 3.81 -10.96
CA ASP A 41 -21.13 3.88 -12.36
C ASP A 41 -21.56 5.28 -12.80
N ARG A 42 -21.88 6.18 -11.85
CA ARG A 42 -22.22 7.58 -12.13
C ARG A 42 -21.01 8.50 -12.14
N GLY A 43 -19.83 7.95 -11.87
CA GLY A 43 -18.55 8.67 -11.84
C GLY A 43 -18.25 9.37 -10.51
N ALA A 44 -19.04 9.15 -9.45
CA ALA A 44 -18.79 9.72 -8.14
C ALA A 44 -17.66 8.95 -7.43
N TYR A 45 -16.68 9.70 -6.94
CA TYR A 45 -15.53 9.15 -6.21
C TYR A 45 -15.85 8.97 -4.73
N SER A 46 -15.36 7.88 -4.16
CA SER A 46 -15.42 7.61 -2.73
C SER A 46 -14.20 6.83 -2.26
N ALA A 47 -13.93 6.86 -0.95
CA ALA A 47 -13.08 5.89 -0.29
C ALA A 47 -13.95 5.11 0.71
N ALA A 48 -13.73 3.81 0.83
CA ALA A 48 -14.57 2.94 1.62
C ALA A 48 -13.78 1.94 2.45
N LEU A 49 -14.31 1.66 3.63
CA LEU A 49 -14.07 0.46 4.42
C LEU A 49 -15.15 -0.56 4.03
N PHE A 50 -14.77 -1.77 3.68
CA PHE A 50 -15.66 -2.82 3.18
C PHE A 50 -15.20 -4.19 3.67
N ASP A 51 -16.13 -5.14 3.70
CA ASP A 51 -15.85 -6.54 4.05
C ASP A 51 -15.28 -7.33 2.86
N SER A 52 -14.87 -8.56 3.10
CA SER A 52 -14.33 -9.46 2.06
C SER A 52 -15.31 -9.78 0.92
N GLU A 53 -16.60 -9.50 1.13
CA GLU A 53 -17.66 -9.68 0.14
C GLU A 53 -17.92 -8.40 -0.68
N GLY A 54 -17.25 -7.28 -0.33
CA GLY A 54 -17.44 -5.97 -0.96
C GLY A 54 -18.60 -5.17 -0.40
N GLY A 55 -19.18 -5.59 0.73
CA GLY A 55 -20.22 -4.88 1.47
C GLY A 55 -19.65 -3.65 2.20
N ASP A 56 -20.27 -2.49 2.02
CA ASP A 56 -19.82 -1.25 2.64
C ASP A 56 -20.06 -1.26 4.15
N LEU A 57 -18.99 -1.10 4.92
CA LEU A 57 -19.02 -0.85 6.36
C LEU A 57 -19.02 0.65 6.64
N ARG A 58 -18.23 1.39 5.87
CA ARG A 58 -18.17 2.85 5.93
C ARG A 58 -17.64 3.43 4.62
N ALA A 59 -18.21 4.53 4.15
CA ALA A 59 -17.71 5.23 2.97
C ALA A 59 -17.74 6.75 3.18
N VAL A 60 -16.84 7.46 2.49
CA VAL A 60 -16.79 8.91 2.41
C VAL A 60 -16.70 9.33 0.95
N THR A 61 -17.56 10.27 0.55
CA THR A 61 -17.50 10.87 -0.79
C THR A 61 -16.25 11.74 -0.91
N LEU A 62 -15.52 11.60 -2.01
CA LEU A 62 -14.31 12.37 -2.31
C LEU A 62 -14.60 13.45 -3.35
N PRO A 63 -13.95 14.63 -3.26
CA PRO A 63 -14.12 15.73 -4.24
C PRO A 63 -13.45 15.43 -5.58
N GLY A 64 -12.70 14.33 -5.68
CA GLY A 64 -11.98 13.88 -6.88
C GLY A 64 -11.47 12.47 -6.71
N ARG A 65 -10.68 12.00 -7.67
CA ARG A 65 -10.14 10.64 -7.65
C ARG A 65 -9.21 10.44 -6.45
N GLY A 66 -9.52 9.41 -5.65
CA GLY A 66 -8.62 8.89 -4.60
C GLY A 66 -7.51 8.04 -5.19
N HIS A 67 -6.56 7.64 -4.34
CA HIS A 67 -5.45 6.78 -4.74
C HIS A 67 -5.15 5.75 -3.69
N ASP A 68 -4.23 6.01 -2.77
CA ASP A 68 -3.83 5.08 -1.72
C ASP A 68 -4.54 5.34 -0.39
N ILE A 69 -4.44 4.37 0.48
CA ILE A 69 -4.98 4.39 1.85
C ILE A 69 -3.85 4.08 2.84
N ALA A 70 -3.72 4.90 3.88
CA ALA A 70 -2.84 4.60 5.03
C ALA A 70 -3.66 4.22 6.25
N LEU A 71 -3.29 3.14 6.94
CA LEU A 71 -3.90 2.73 8.21
C LEU A 71 -3.13 3.31 9.38
N ARG A 72 -3.83 3.99 10.31
CA ARG A 72 -3.22 4.46 11.55
C ARG A 72 -2.96 3.26 12.48
N PRO A 73 -1.73 3.08 12.98
CA PRO A 73 -1.43 2.07 13.97
C PRO A 73 -2.35 2.16 15.20
N GLY A 74 -2.73 1.01 15.77
CA GLY A 74 -3.71 0.96 16.87
C GLY A 74 -5.17 1.07 16.43
N GLY A 75 -5.45 1.13 15.10
CA GLY A 75 -6.81 0.91 14.57
C GLY A 75 -7.79 2.08 14.76
N GLY A 76 -7.31 3.31 14.98
CA GLY A 76 -8.21 4.45 15.22
C GLY A 76 -8.83 5.08 13.97
N ALA A 77 -8.14 5.05 12.85
CA ALA A 77 -8.55 5.68 11.60
C ALA A 77 -7.77 5.14 10.40
N TRP A 78 -8.31 5.34 9.21
CA TRP A 78 -7.62 5.20 7.94
C TRP A 78 -7.66 6.52 7.16
N VAL A 79 -6.68 6.76 6.33
CA VAL A 79 -6.52 8.00 5.56
C VAL A 79 -6.54 7.70 4.09
N ALA A 80 -7.41 8.36 3.32
CA ALA A 80 -7.39 8.31 1.86
C ALA A 80 -6.72 9.57 1.31
N PHE A 81 -5.87 9.39 0.28
CA PHE A 81 -5.16 10.46 -0.40
C PHE A 81 -5.74 10.71 -1.79
N ALA A 82 -5.69 11.98 -2.22
CA ALA A 82 -5.98 12.34 -3.59
C ALA A 82 -4.93 11.78 -4.54
N ARG A 83 -5.37 11.28 -5.70
CA ARG A 83 -4.47 11.02 -6.81
C ARG A 83 -3.94 12.33 -7.38
N ARG A 84 -2.66 12.37 -7.75
CA ARG A 84 -2.05 13.55 -8.39
C ARG A 84 -2.87 14.08 -9.59
N PRO A 85 -3.00 15.40 -9.76
CA PRO A 85 -2.43 16.50 -8.98
C PRO A 85 -3.33 16.96 -7.83
N GLY A 86 -4.11 16.05 -7.22
CA GLY A 86 -5.04 16.37 -6.14
C GLY A 86 -4.33 16.82 -4.86
N ARG A 87 -5.03 17.65 -4.08
CA ARG A 87 -4.49 18.31 -2.90
C ARG A 87 -5.22 17.94 -1.60
N PHE A 88 -6.18 17.03 -1.63
CA PHE A 88 -6.94 16.63 -0.45
C PHE A 88 -6.44 15.32 0.13
N GLY A 89 -6.51 15.20 1.45
CA GLY A 89 -6.50 13.95 2.21
C GLY A 89 -7.68 13.94 3.16
N VAL A 90 -8.17 12.77 3.50
CA VAL A 90 -9.26 12.59 4.46
C VAL A 90 -8.98 11.45 5.40
N ALA A 91 -8.95 11.73 6.69
CA ALA A 91 -8.87 10.73 7.74
C ALA A 91 -10.28 10.34 8.18
N VAL A 92 -10.58 9.04 8.14
CA VAL A 92 -11.89 8.49 8.48
C VAL A 92 -11.75 7.59 9.69
N PRO A 93 -12.39 7.88 10.82
CA PRO A 93 -12.39 6.99 11.97
C PRO A 93 -12.98 5.62 11.63
N ILE A 94 -12.41 4.51 12.12
CA ILE A 94 -12.97 3.16 11.90
C ILE A 94 -14.33 3.04 12.60
N GLY A 95 -14.44 3.56 13.83
CA GLY A 95 -15.69 3.62 14.59
C GLY A 95 -16.52 4.87 14.31
N ALA A 96 -17.29 5.30 15.28
CA ALA A 96 -18.07 6.54 15.22
C ALA A 96 -17.13 7.77 15.14
N GLY A 97 -17.58 8.82 14.43
CA GLY A 97 -16.83 10.06 14.29
C GLY A 97 -16.97 10.68 12.91
N LYS A 98 -16.61 11.95 12.80
CA LYS A 98 -16.65 12.68 11.52
C LYS A 98 -15.29 12.55 10.81
N PRO A 99 -15.26 12.45 9.47
CA PRO A 99 -14.05 12.54 8.70
C PRO A 99 -13.32 13.87 8.94
N VAL A 100 -12.00 13.84 8.99
CA VAL A 100 -11.14 15.03 9.13
C VAL A 100 -10.44 15.25 7.81
N TRP A 101 -10.71 16.41 7.18
CA TRP A 101 -10.12 16.79 5.90
C TRP A 101 -8.87 17.62 6.11
N PHE A 102 -7.87 17.38 5.28
CA PHE A 102 -6.65 18.19 5.24
C PHE A 102 -6.17 18.36 3.78
N ALA A 103 -5.25 19.29 3.56
CA ALA A 103 -4.73 19.57 2.23
C ALA A 103 -3.20 19.72 2.24
N SER A 104 -2.59 19.53 1.05
CA SER A 104 -1.20 19.95 0.82
C SER A 104 -1.08 21.48 0.88
N LYS A 105 0.13 21.98 1.15
CA LYS A 105 0.43 23.41 1.07
C LYS A 105 0.15 23.99 -0.33
N PRO A 106 0.01 25.32 -0.48
CA PRO A 106 0.08 25.96 -1.79
C PRO A 106 1.35 25.56 -2.53
N ALA A 107 1.32 25.55 -3.85
CA ALA A 107 2.41 25.10 -4.72
C ALA A 107 2.85 23.62 -4.51
N ARG A 108 1.98 22.82 -3.90
CA ARG A 108 2.17 21.39 -3.64
C ARG A 108 0.96 20.58 -4.07
N HIS A 109 1.18 19.34 -4.49
CA HIS A 109 0.13 18.32 -4.58
C HIS A 109 0.63 17.00 -4.01
N PHE A 110 -0.29 16.15 -3.59
CA PHE A 110 0.04 14.77 -3.19
C PHE A 110 0.44 13.93 -4.40
N PHE A 111 1.41 13.02 -4.21
CA PHE A 111 1.59 11.91 -5.13
C PHE A 111 0.59 10.77 -4.86
N GLY A 112 0.00 10.75 -3.68
CA GLY A 112 -1.13 9.89 -3.36
C GLY A 112 -0.84 8.81 -2.34
N HIS A 113 0.33 8.81 -1.71
CA HIS A 113 0.76 7.84 -0.71
C HIS A 113 1.14 8.49 0.61
N GLY A 114 1.05 7.70 1.69
CA GLY A 114 1.46 8.11 3.01
C GLY A 114 1.63 6.95 3.96
N VAL A 115 2.44 7.15 5.01
CA VAL A 115 2.66 6.16 6.07
C VAL A 115 2.65 6.84 7.45
N PHE A 116 2.13 6.16 8.45
CA PHE A 116 2.17 6.65 9.81
C PHE A 116 3.50 6.29 10.50
N SER A 117 3.89 7.12 11.50
CA SER A 117 4.87 6.71 12.51
C SER A 117 4.36 5.48 13.27
N ALA A 118 5.27 4.72 13.87
CA ALA A 118 4.93 3.48 14.59
C ALA A 118 3.92 3.70 15.73
N ASP A 119 3.97 4.87 16.38
CA ASP A 119 3.01 5.28 17.42
C ASP A 119 1.71 5.89 16.88
N GLY A 120 1.59 6.06 15.58
CA GLY A 120 0.42 6.62 14.91
C GLY A 120 0.19 8.13 15.12
N ARG A 121 1.16 8.87 15.72
CA ARG A 121 1.02 10.30 16.00
C ARG A 121 1.34 11.18 14.81
N LEU A 122 2.26 10.74 13.96
CA LEU A 122 2.66 11.46 12.76
C LEU A 122 2.22 10.70 11.50
N LEU A 123 1.82 11.46 10.49
CA LEU A 123 1.56 10.96 9.14
C LEU A 123 2.55 11.61 8.19
N TYR A 124 3.31 10.79 7.48
CA TYR A 124 4.24 11.18 6.43
C TYR A 124 3.56 11.04 5.07
N THR A 125 3.60 12.09 4.24
CA THR A 125 2.89 12.13 2.95
C THR A 125 3.84 12.45 1.81
N THR A 126 3.76 11.73 0.68
CA THR A 126 4.54 12.05 -0.52
C THR A 126 3.95 13.26 -1.24
N GLU A 127 4.75 14.29 -1.43
CA GLU A 127 4.32 15.56 -2.03
C GLU A 127 5.27 16.02 -3.13
N ASN A 128 4.73 16.68 -4.14
CA ASN A 128 5.49 17.36 -5.19
C ASN A 128 5.57 18.85 -4.90
N ASP A 129 6.77 19.36 -4.70
CA ASP A 129 7.06 20.78 -4.86
C ASP A 129 7.27 21.04 -6.35
N TYR A 130 6.21 21.38 -7.05
CA TYR A 130 6.30 21.52 -8.49
C TYR A 130 6.96 22.82 -8.95
N GLU A 131 7.12 23.82 -8.07
CA GLU A 131 7.88 25.05 -8.39
C GLU A 131 9.39 24.79 -8.36
N SER A 132 9.88 24.07 -7.35
CA SER A 132 11.29 23.69 -7.27
C SER A 132 11.63 22.41 -8.05
N GLY A 133 10.61 21.61 -8.42
CA GLY A 133 10.78 20.30 -9.04
C GLY A 133 11.29 19.22 -8.08
N GLN A 134 11.30 19.48 -6.76
CA GLN A 134 11.82 18.56 -5.74
C GLN A 134 10.72 17.74 -5.11
N GLY A 135 11.06 16.50 -4.73
CA GLY A 135 10.21 15.66 -3.91
C GLY A 135 10.32 16.04 -2.43
N VAL A 136 9.19 16.05 -1.75
CA VAL A 136 9.08 16.38 -0.33
C VAL A 136 8.21 15.34 0.39
N ILE A 137 8.55 15.06 1.64
CA ILE A 137 7.71 14.30 2.56
C ILE A 137 7.10 15.26 3.58
N GLY A 138 5.79 15.49 3.47
CA GLY A 138 5.05 16.30 4.44
C GLY A 138 4.91 15.56 5.77
N VAL A 139 5.19 16.23 6.89
CA VAL A 139 5.03 15.68 8.24
C VAL A 139 3.79 16.31 8.88
N ARG A 140 2.82 15.48 9.26
CA ARG A 140 1.52 15.92 9.77
C ARG A 140 1.22 15.35 11.16
N ASP A 141 0.69 16.17 12.04
CA ASP A 141 0.23 15.77 13.37
C ASP A 141 -1.19 15.21 13.29
N ALA A 142 -1.31 13.89 13.47
CA ALA A 142 -2.59 13.18 13.41
C ALA A 142 -3.55 13.53 14.57
N GLU A 143 -3.03 14.03 15.68
CA GLU A 143 -3.83 14.44 16.83
C GLU A 143 -4.33 15.87 16.72
N SER A 144 -3.68 16.69 15.90
CA SER A 144 -4.03 18.08 15.64
C SER A 144 -4.71 18.27 14.27
N GLY A 145 -5.59 17.34 13.88
CA GLY A 145 -6.36 17.42 12.64
C GLY A 145 -5.53 17.28 11.38
N TYR A 146 -4.42 16.55 11.43
CA TYR A 146 -3.49 16.34 10.31
C TYR A 146 -2.85 17.64 9.80
N ARG A 147 -2.72 18.62 10.68
CA ARG A 147 -2.00 19.87 10.38
C ARG A 147 -0.54 19.55 10.06
N GLN A 148 -0.03 20.08 8.96
CA GLN A 148 1.37 19.94 8.61
C GLN A 148 2.25 20.73 9.59
N ILE A 149 3.20 20.04 10.21
CA ILE A 149 4.10 20.57 11.24
C ILE A 149 5.55 20.65 10.76
N GLY A 150 5.89 19.97 9.67
CA GLY A 150 7.23 19.92 9.12
C GLY A 150 7.26 19.34 7.72
N GLU A 151 8.48 19.22 7.18
CA GLU A 151 8.79 18.58 5.91
C GLU A 151 10.15 17.89 6.02
N LEU A 152 10.32 16.75 5.35
CA LEU A 152 11.59 16.09 5.14
C LEU A 152 11.90 16.07 3.65
N PRO A 153 13.18 16.16 3.24
CA PRO A 153 13.54 16.00 1.84
C PRO A 153 13.32 14.54 1.40
N ALA A 154 12.78 14.34 0.20
CA ALA A 154 12.69 13.01 -0.40
C ALA A 154 14.00 12.56 -1.07
N TYR A 155 15.00 13.45 -1.11
CA TYR A 155 16.31 13.23 -1.76
C TYR A 155 16.21 12.70 -3.21
N GLY A 156 15.12 13.06 -3.90
CA GLY A 156 14.85 12.67 -5.27
C GLY A 156 13.63 13.36 -5.84
N VAL A 157 13.36 13.06 -7.11
CA VAL A 157 12.25 13.65 -7.88
C VAL A 157 11.10 12.67 -7.95
N GLY A 158 9.89 13.18 -7.69
CA GLY A 158 8.66 12.40 -7.81
C GLY A 158 8.57 11.26 -6.80
N PRO A 159 8.61 11.53 -5.47
CA PRO A 159 8.41 10.51 -4.44
C PRO A 159 7.02 9.93 -4.59
N HIS A 160 6.94 8.72 -5.13
CA HIS A 160 5.66 8.11 -5.44
C HIS A 160 5.08 7.38 -4.25
N ASP A 161 5.89 6.57 -3.59
CA ASP A 161 5.48 5.73 -2.48
C ASP A 161 6.51 5.74 -1.36
N LEU A 162 6.11 5.36 -0.15
CA LEU A 162 6.97 5.27 1.01
C LEU A 162 6.47 4.22 2.02
N ALA A 163 7.40 3.62 2.76
CA ALA A 163 7.06 2.72 3.86
C ALA A 163 8.02 2.88 5.03
N LEU A 164 7.52 2.62 6.23
CA LEU A 164 8.31 2.59 7.46
C LEU A 164 8.93 1.20 7.65
N LEU A 165 10.23 1.14 7.96
CA LEU A 165 10.90 -0.11 8.30
C LEU A 165 10.54 -0.57 9.72
N SER A 166 10.91 -1.81 10.06
CA SER A 166 10.58 -2.42 11.36
C SER A 166 11.23 -1.73 12.56
N ASP A 167 12.29 -0.93 12.32
CA ASP A 167 12.93 -0.11 13.36
C ASP A 167 12.06 1.07 13.84
N GLY A 168 10.95 1.35 13.14
CA GLY A 168 10.03 2.44 13.45
C GLY A 168 10.61 3.84 13.24
N ARG A 169 11.81 3.96 12.65
CA ARG A 169 12.56 5.20 12.47
C ARG A 169 13.01 5.44 11.03
N THR A 170 13.29 4.41 10.28
CA THR A 170 13.72 4.54 8.89
C THR A 170 12.53 4.47 7.94
N VAL A 171 12.36 5.48 7.10
CA VAL A 171 11.42 5.45 5.98
C VAL A 171 12.17 5.17 4.69
N VAL A 172 11.70 4.21 3.90
CA VAL A 172 12.13 4.00 2.53
C VAL A 172 11.20 4.74 1.57
N ILE A 173 11.75 5.43 0.57
CA ILE A 173 11.03 6.27 -0.39
C ILE A 173 11.33 5.80 -1.81
N ALA A 174 10.28 5.55 -2.59
CA ALA A 174 10.38 5.26 -4.03
C ALA A 174 10.27 6.57 -4.82
N ASN A 175 11.40 7.11 -5.26
CA ASN A 175 11.44 8.26 -6.15
C ASN A 175 11.33 7.81 -7.60
N GLY A 176 10.25 8.16 -8.27
CA GLY A 176 10.01 7.77 -9.66
C GLY A 176 10.90 8.46 -10.69
N GLY A 177 11.58 9.54 -10.29
CA GLY A 177 12.51 10.30 -11.13
C GLY A 177 11.84 11.19 -12.18
N ILE A 178 10.51 11.29 -12.20
CA ILE A 178 9.75 12.02 -13.22
C ILE A 178 9.29 13.37 -12.69
N GLN A 179 9.70 14.45 -13.34
CA GLN A 179 9.17 15.78 -13.09
C GLN A 179 7.81 15.97 -13.75
N THR A 180 6.89 16.55 -13.01
CA THR A 180 5.55 16.88 -13.49
C THR A 180 5.12 18.23 -12.94
N HIS A 181 4.29 18.98 -13.71
CA HIS A 181 3.73 20.26 -13.28
C HIS A 181 2.21 20.26 -13.52
N PRO A 182 1.37 20.79 -12.60
CA PRO A 182 -0.08 20.80 -12.77
C PRO A 182 -0.55 21.45 -14.08
N ASP A 183 0.08 22.53 -14.49
CA ASP A 183 -0.27 23.27 -15.73
C ASP A 183 0.09 22.51 -17.01
N ARG A 184 0.88 21.46 -16.90
CA ARG A 184 1.27 20.58 -18.02
C ARG A 184 0.49 19.25 -18.01
N GLY A 185 -0.52 19.14 -17.17
CA GLY A 185 -1.35 17.95 -17.07
C GLY A 185 -0.56 16.69 -16.69
N ARG A 186 -0.45 15.73 -17.63
CA ARG A 186 0.28 14.47 -17.42
C ARG A 186 1.62 14.41 -18.14
N GLU A 187 2.07 15.51 -18.73
CA GLU A 187 3.36 15.58 -19.42
C GLU A 187 4.49 15.21 -18.45
N GLU A 188 5.42 14.39 -18.93
CA GLU A 188 6.62 13.95 -18.21
C GLU A 188 7.79 14.78 -18.73
N LEU A 189 8.31 15.70 -17.89
CA LEU A 189 9.12 16.83 -18.33
C LEU A 189 10.61 16.49 -18.51
N ASN A 190 11.08 15.35 -17.99
CA ASN A 190 12.51 15.03 -17.91
C ASN A 190 12.84 13.58 -18.25
N LEU A 191 12.12 12.95 -19.18
CA LEU A 191 12.32 11.53 -19.49
C LEU A 191 13.74 11.17 -19.92
N ALA A 192 14.44 12.09 -20.59
CA ALA A 192 15.81 11.85 -21.05
C ALA A 192 16.81 11.81 -19.87
N ASP A 193 16.52 12.57 -18.79
CA ASP A 193 17.44 12.78 -17.68
C ASP A 193 16.87 12.28 -16.35
N MET A 194 15.80 11.46 -16.39
CA MET A 194 15.19 10.98 -15.17
C MET A 194 16.12 10.08 -14.37
N GLN A 195 16.07 10.21 -13.05
CA GLN A 195 16.92 9.45 -12.12
C GLN A 195 16.05 8.81 -11.02
N PRO A 196 15.43 7.66 -11.30
CA PRO A 196 14.71 6.93 -10.27
C PRO A 196 15.66 6.50 -9.15
N SER A 197 15.18 6.56 -7.92
CA SER A 197 15.99 6.15 -6.77
C SER A 197 15.15 5.53 -5.68
N LEU A 198 15.75 4.65 -4.89
CA LEU A 198 15.26 4.16 -3.63
C LEU A 198 16.08 4.81 -2.52
N VAL A 199 15.42 5.55 -1.63
CA VAL A 199 16.09 6.39 -0.64
C VAL A 199 15.63 6.02 0.75
N TYR A 200 16.55 5.97 1.71
CA TYR A 200 16.27 5.72 3.12
C TYR A 200 16.58 6.97 3.94
N VAL A 201 15.60 7.40 4.71
CA VAL A 201 15.65 8.64 5.49
C VAL A 201 15.33 8.34 6.95
N ASP A 202 16.10 8.91 7.85
CA ASP A 202 15.78 8.95 9.28
C ASP A 202 14.67 9.97 9.51
N ILE A 203 13.50 9.53 10.01
CA ILE A 203 12.34 10.40 10.19
C ILE A 203 12.46 11.38 11.36
N GLU A 204 13.37 11.16 12.30
CA GLU A 204 13.58 12.04 13.44
C GLU A 204 14.50 13.22 13.08
N THR A 205 15.56 12.94 12.31
CA THR A 205 16.57 13.96 11.96
C THR A 205 16.38 14.52 10.55
N GLY A 206 15.74 13.76 9.66
CA GLY A 206 15.65 14.07 8.23
C GLY A 206 16.90 13.69 7.45
N ASP A 207 17.88 13.01 8.08
CA ASP A 207 19.13 12.67 7.44
C ASP A 207 18.97 11.55 6.39
N LEU A 208 19.71 11.69 5.29
CA LEU A 208 19.87 10.66 4.28
C LEU A 208 20.73 9.53 4.85
N LEU A 209 20.15 8.35 4.97
CA LEU A 209 20.85 7.15 5.46
C LEU A 209 21.46 6.35 4.31
N GLU A 210 20.74 6.25 3.19
CA GLU A 210 21.18 5.52 1.99
C GLU A 210 20.39 6.00 0.77
N ALA A 211 21.04 6.00 -0.40
CA ALA A 211 20.38 6.24 -1.69
C ALA A 211 20.90 5.25 -2.73
N GLN A 212 19.98 4.53 -3.35
CA GLN A 212 20.25 3.57 -4.42
C GLN A 212 19.64 4.04 -5.73
N LYS A 213 20.43 3.98 -6.79
CA LYS A 213 19.99 4.26 -8.16
C LYS A 213 20.05 2.98 -8.98
N LEU A 214 19.18 2.87 -9.97
CA LEU A 214 19.26 1.80 -10.95
C LEU A 214 20.45 2.03 -11.92
N PRO A 215 20.95 0.99 -12.59
CA PRO A 215 21.95 1.15 -13.65
C PRO A 215 21.52 2.18 -14.71
N ALA A 216 22.47 2.92 -15.27
CA ALA A 216 22.19 3.97 -16.27
C ALA A 216 21.38 3.47 -17.48
N SER A 217 21.55 2.21 -17.87
CA SER A 217 20.74 1.56 -18.92
C SER A 217 19.25 1.43 -18.56
N LEU A 218 18.91 1.54 -17.29
CA LEU A 218 17.54 1.48 -16.76
C LEU A 218 17.05 2.86 -16.23
N HIS A 219 17.66 3.97 -16.66
CA HIS A 219 17.29 5.32 -16.18
C HIS A 219 15.81 5.65 -16.40
N GLN A 220 15.15 5.07 -17.39
CA GLN A 220 13.71 5.23 -17.65
C GLN A 220 12.82 4.20 -16.92
N LEU A 221 13.38 3.38 -16.04
CA LEU A 221 12.63 2.45 -15.20
C LEU A 221 12.20 3.14 -13.91
N SER A 222 11.06 3.84 -13.97
CA SER A 222 10.53 4.63 -12.85
C SER A 222 10.13 3.74 -11.67
N ILE A 223 10.79 3.87 -10.51
CA ILE A 223 10.41 3.18 -9.26
C ILE A 223 9.13 3.84 -8.75
N ARG A 224 8.07 3.04 -8.52
CA ARG A 224 6.75 3.57 -8.18
C ARG A 224 6.22 3.06 -6.86
N HIS A 225 5.85 1.81 -6.79
CA HIS A 225 5.21 1.21 -5.63
C HIS A 225 6.20 0.34 -4.88
N LEU A 226 6.08 0.28 -3.58
CA LEU A 226 6.93 -0.57 -2.76
C LEU A 226 6.14 -1.19 -1.60
N THR A 227 6.68 -2.26 -1.06
CA THR A 227 6.24 -2.86 0.20
C THR A 227 7.46 -3.31 1.00
N VAL A 228 7.33 -3.28 2.32
CA VAL A 228 8.32 -3.87 3.22
C VAL A 228 7.85 -5.27 3.58
N ALA A 229 8.66 -6.25 3.23
CA ALA A 229 8.44 -7.66 3.48
C ALA A 229 9.31 -8.15 4.65
N GLN A 230 9.35 -9.48 4.88
CA GLN A 230 10.11 -10.06 5.98
C GLN A 230 11.57 -9.57 6.02
N ARG A 231 12.11 -9.36 7.25
CA ARG A 231 13.50 -8.92 7.50
C ARG A 231 13.85 -7.60 6.81
N ASP A 232 12.89 -6.67 6.75
CA ASP A 232 13.06 -5.38 6.06
C ASP A 232 13.49 -5.48 4.61
N SER A 233 13.13 -6.57 3.92
CA SER A 233 13.28 -6.67 2.48
C SER A 233 12.29 -5.73 1.81
N VAL A 234 12.78 -4.75 1.08
CA VAL A 234 11.98 -3.84 0.27
C VAL A 234 11.78 -4.46 -1.11
N VAL A 235 10.52 -4.66 -1.49
CA VAL A 235 10.16 -5.10 -2.84
C VAL A 235 9.48 -3.94 -3.54
N PHE A 236 9.95 -3.60 -4.73
CA PHE A 236 9.44 -2.44 -5.45
C PHE A 236 9.07 -2.76 -6.89
N GLY A 237 7.98 -2.16 -7.33
CA GLY A 237 7.44 -2.26 -8.67
C GLY A 237 7.72 -1.00 -9.49
N CYS A 238 8.08 -1.20 -10.76
CA CYS A 238 8.47 -0.16 -11.67
C CYS A 238 7.48 0.05 -12.81
N GLN A 239 7.56 1.23 -13.41
CA GLN A 239 6.89 1.56 -14.67
C GLN A 239 7.96 2.04 -15.66
N TYR A 240 8.13 1.34 -16.76
CA TYR A 240 9.10 1.72 -17.78
C TYR A 240 8.56 2.83 -18.68
N ARG A 241 9.39 3.81 -18.99
CA ARG A 241 9.08 5.02 -19.75
C ARG A 241 9.85 5.12 -21.08
N GLY A 242 10.65 4.12 -21.41
CA GLY A 242 11.30 3.97 -22.69
C GLY A 242 10.40 3.28 -23.72
N PRO A 243 10.97 2.80 -24.82
CA PRO A 243 10.24 2.10 -25.90
C PRO A 243 9.41 0.92 -25.36
N GLU A 244 8.17 0.76 -25.87
CA GLU A 244 7.24 -0.25 -25.34
C GLU A 244 7.74 -1.68 -25.56
N GLU A 245 8.49 -1.89 -26.63
CA GLU A 245 9.07 -3.18 -27.04
C GLU A 245 10.21 -3.69 -26.16
N ASP A 246 10.87 -2.83 -25.40
CA ASP A 246 12.03 -3.20 -24.59
C ASP A 246 11.68 -4.16 -23.46
N ALA A 247 10.49 -4.06 -22.90
CA ALA A 247 9.92 -4.91 -21.85
C ALA A 247 10.94 -5.31 -20.74
N PRO A 248 11.65 -4.36 -20.11
CA PRO A 248 12.64 -4.69 -19.06
C PRO A 248 11.95 -5.31 -17.84
N PRO A 249 12.70 -6.00 -16.98
CA PRO A 249 12.18 -6.47 -15.70
C PRO A 249 11.62 -5.31 -14.88
N LEU A 250 10.46 -5.52 -14.25
CA LEU A 250 9.69 -4.46 -13.57
C LEU A 250 9.66 -4.61 -12.05
N LEU A 251 10.17 -5.71 -11.49
CA LEU A 251 10.18 -5.93 -10.05
C LEU A 251 11.60 -5.96 -9.52
N GLY A 252 11.82 -5.22 -8.43
CA GLY A 252 13.11 -5.16 -7.77
C GLY A 252 13.04 -5.51 -6.29
N PHE A 253 14.15 -6.01 -5.77
CA PHE A 253 14.36 -6.34 -4.37
C PHE A 253 15.55 -5.57 -3.85
N HIS A 254 15.44 -5.05 -2.64
CA HIS A 254 16.51 -4.37 -1.97
C HIS A 254 16.45 -4.63 -0.46
N ARG A 255 17.61 -4.64 0.16
CA ARG A 255 17.79 -4.54 1.59
C ARG A 255 18.85 -3.49 1.85
N ARG A 256 18.64 -2.65 2.84
CA ARG A 256 19.57 -1.60 3.21
C ARG A 256 20.98 -2.15 3.37
N GLY A 257 21.98 -1.48 2.75
CA GLY A 257 23.38 -1.92 2.70
C GLY A 257 23.71 -2.91 1.57
N GLU A 258 22.74 -3.33 0.75
CA GLU A 258 22.96 -4.18 -0.43
C GLU A 258 22.76 -3.35 -1.72
N LEU A 259 23.09 -3.91 -2.87
CA LEU A 259 22.68 -3.36 -4.16
C LEU A 259 21.29 -3.83 -4.54
N PRO A 260 20.47 -3.01 -5.21
CA PRO A 260 19.17 -3.44 -5.70
C PRO A 260 19.30 -4.52 -6.76
N VAL A 261 18.43 -5.53 -6.70
CA VAL A 261 18.38 -6.63 -7.66
C VAL A 261 17.07 -6.56 -8.41
N ILE A 262 17.11 -6.38 -9.73
CA ILE A 262 15.93 -6.41 -10.60
C ILE A 262 15.76 -7.81 -11.16
N VAL A 263 14.57 -8.39 -10.99
CA VAL A 263 14.30 -9.80 -11.31
C VAL A 263 13.28 -9.91 -12.44
N PRO A 264 13.60 -10.63 -13.55
CA PRO A 264 12.64 -10.84 -14.63
C PRO A 264 11.58 -11.90 -14.26
N ALA A 265 10.37 -11.71 -14.75
CA ALA A 265 9.41 -12.79 -14.95
C ALA A 265 9.82 -13.62 -16.20
N PRO A 266 9.27 -14.83 -16.41
CA PRO A 266 9.42 -15.55 -17.68
C PRO A 266 9.00 -14.67 -18.86
N THR A 267 9.69 -14.78 -19.99
CA THR A 267 9.52 -13.88 -21.15
C THR A 267 8.06 -13.63 -21.58
N PRO A 268 7.18 -14.63 -21.68
CA PRO A 268 5.77 -14.35 -22.02
C PRO A 268 5.07 -13.48 -20.99
N THR A 269 5.29 -13.77 -19.70
CA THR A 269 4.72 -12.95 -18.60
C THR A 269 5.31 -11.56 -18.58
N GLN A 270 6.64 -11.43 -18.76
CA GLN A 270 7.34 -10.14 -18.75
C GLN A 270 6.77 -9.20 -19.82
N SER A 271 6.57 -9.67 -21.04
CA SER A 271 5.94 -8.88 -22.12
C SER A 271 4.48 -8.55 -21.82
N ALA A 272 3.75 -9.49 -21.21
CA ALA A 272 2.34 -9.30 -20.86
C ALA A 272 2.12 -8.28 -19.73
N LEU A 273 3.13 -7.96 -18.92
CA LEU A 273 3.06 -6.89 -17.91
C LEU A 273 2.90 -5.49 -18.52
N ARG A 274 3.19 -5.32 -19.82
CA ARG A 274 3.04 -4.07 -20.58
C ARG A 274 3.71 -2.87 -19.89
N ASN A 275 4.94 -3.09 -19.43
CA ASN A 275 5.81 -2.06 -18.83
C ASN A 275 5.19 -1.33 -17.63
N TYR A 276 4.29 -1.98 -16.88
CA TYR A 276 3.53 -1.28 -15.86
C TYR A 276 3.20 -2.17 -14.64
N ILE A 277 3.76 -1.81 -13.47
CA ILE A 277 3.31 -2.32 -12.17
C ILE A 277 2.46 -1.23 -11.52
N GLY A 278 1.25 -1.58 -11.07
CA GLY A 278 0.25 -0.68 -10.51
C GLY A 278 0.12 -0.71 -8.98
N SER A 279 0.52 -1.82 -8.35
CA SER A 279 0.55 -1.99 -6.89
C SER A 279 1.50 -3.13 -6.53
N VAL A 280 2.05 -3.10 -5.31
CA VAL A 280 2.90 -4.16 -4.74
C VAL A 280 2.51 -4.31 -3.28
N THR A 281 2.28 -5.56 -2.83
CA THR A 281 1.97 -5.83 -1.43
C THR A 281 2.55 -7.17 -0.98
N ALA A 282 3.04 -7.24 0.26
CA ALA A 282 3.48 -8.47 0.89
C ALA A 282 2.29 -9.19 1.53
N ASP A 283 2.33 -10.52 1.60
CA ASP A 283 1.37 -11.34 2.34
C ASP A 283 1.52 -11.16 3.86
N ALA A 284 0.64 -11.83 4.63
CA ALA A 284 0.62 -11.72 6.10
C ALA A 284 1.96 -12.05 6.77
N ASP A 285 2.74 -12.98 6.21
CA ASP A 285 4.04 -13.40 6.76
C ASP A 285 5.22 -12.63 6.14
N GLY A 286 4.96 -11.82 5.11
CA GLY A 286 5.99 -11.10 4.37
C GLY A 286 6.91 -12.01 3.53
N GLY A 287 6.53 -13.25 3.30
CA GLY A 287 7.29 -14.25 2.55
C GLY A 287 7.04 -14.22 1.05
N ILE A 288 5.84 -13.80 0.67
CA ILE A 288 5.39 -13.69 -0.72
C ILE A 288 4.92 -12.28 -1.00
N VAL A 289 5.25 -11.78 -2.18
CA VAL A 289 4.77 -10.48 -2.68
C VAL A 289 3.91 -10.68 -3.91
N ALA A 290 2.76 -10.00 -3.93
CA ALA A 290 1.93 -9.83 -5.11
C ALA A 290 2.22 -8.49 -5.78
N ALA A 291 2.29 -8.47 -7.12
CA ALA A 291 2.47 -7.26 -7.91
C ALA A 291 1.43 -7.22 -9.04
N SER A 292 0.61 -6.17 -9.10
CA SER A 292 -0.42 -6.02 -10.12
C SER A 292 0.10 -5.31 -11.36
N ALA A 293 -0.35 -5.75 -12.52
CA ALA A 293 -0.11 -5.13 -13.82
C ALA A 293 -1.43 -4.83 -14.54
N PRO A 294 -2.14 -3.76 -14.17
CA PRO A 294 -3.48 -3.45 -14.71
C PRO A 294 -3.53 -3.40 -16.23
N LYS A 295 -2.50 -2.83 -16.88
CA LYS A 295 -2.41 -2.77 -18.34
C LYS A 295 -2.33 -4.15 -19.00
N GLY A 296 -1.71 -5.10 -18.31
CA GLY A 296 -1.58 -6.49 -18.75
C GLY A 296 -2.73 -7.39 -18.33
N GLY A 297 -3.56 -6.92 -17.39
CA GLY A 297 -4.61 -7.75 -16.80
C GLY A 297 -4.08 -8.91 -15.97
N LEU A 298 -2.92 -8.74 -15.32
CA LEU A 298 -2.21 -9.77 -14.59
C LEU A 298 -1.88 -9.34 -13.16
N VAL A 299 -1.81 -10.32 -12.26
CA VAL A 299 -1.16 -10.21 -10.96
C VAL A 299 -0.10 -11.29 -10.87
N THR A 300 1.12 -10.93 -10.51
CA THR A 300 2.27 -11.83 -10.40
C THR A 300 2.65 -12.03 -8.95
N TYR A 301 3.17 -13.22 -8.62
CA TYR A 301 3.58 -13.60 -7.26
C TYR A 301 5.08 -13.92 -7.22
N TRP A 302 5.73 -13.52 -6.13
CA TRP A 302 7.19 -13.56 -6.00
C TRP A 302 7.60 -14.03 -4.60
N ASP A 303 8.55 -14.92 -4.53
CA ASP A 303 9.21 -15.36 -3.30
C ASP A 303 10.24 -14.31 -2.88
N VAL A 304 10.08 -13.78 -1.67
CA VAL A 304 10.94 -12.70 -1.16
C VAL A 304 12.35 -13.21 -0.82
N ALA A 305 12.46 -14.37 -0.19
CA ALA A 305 13.74 -14.93 0.24
C ALA A 305 14.58 -15.40 -0.94
N ALA A 306 13.94 -16.08 -1.89
CA ALA A 306 14.60 -16.58 -3.10
C ALA A 306 14.72 -15.53 -4.21
N ARG A 307 14.04 -14.36 -4.08
CA ARG A 307 13.98 -13.29 -5.09
C ARG A 307 13.60 -13.86 -6.47
N ARG A 308 12.52 -14.65 -6.54
CA ARG A 308 12.12 -15.33 -7.77
C ARG A 308 10.63 -15.29 -8.02
N TYR A 309 10.27 -15.32 -9.29
CA TYR A 309 8.89 -15.46 -9.75
C TYR A 309 8.30 -16.83 -9.34
N LEU A 310 7.04 -16.81 -8.88
CA LEU A 310 6.28 -18.00 -8.49
C LEU A 310 5.18 -18.35 -9.49
N GLY A 311 4.44 -17.35 -9.96
CA GLY A 311 3.28 -17.57 -10.79
C GLY A 311 2.50 -16.28 -11.07
N THR A 312 1.36 -16.45 -11.74
CA THR A 312 0.47 -15.34 -12.08
C THR A 312 -0.98 -15.79 -12.05
N CYS A 313 -1.89 -14.85 -11.83
CA CYS A 313 -3.31 -15.00 -12.15
C CYS A 313 -3.78 -13.86 -13.06
N GLU A 314 -4.88 -14.09 -13.79
CA GLU A 314 -5.46 -13.10 -14.70
C GLU A 314 -6.62 -12.37 -14.01
N LEU A 315 -6.56 -11.05 -13.99
CA LEU A 315 -7.64 -10.18 -13.56
C LEU A 315 -7.61 -8.90 -14.39
N ARG A 316 -8.60 -8.71 -15.25
CA ARG A 316 -8.71 -7.51 -16.10
C ARG A 316 -8.71 -6.25 -15.24
N ASP A 317 -7.84 -5.29 -15.61
CA ASP A 317 -7.60 -4.07 -14.83
C ASP A 317 -7.46 -4.35 -13.32
N GLY A 318 -6.84 -5.49 -12.98
CA GLY A 318 -6.50 -5.85 -11.61
C GLY A 318 -5.50 -4.87 -11.06
N CYS A 319 -5.91 -3.99 -10.16
CA CYS A 319 -5.14 -2.82 -9.79
C CYS A 319 -4.82 -2.74 -8.30
N GLY A 320 -5.80 -2.88 -7.39
CA GLY A 320 -5.56 -2.85 -5.95
C GLY A 320 -5.24 -4.23 -5.39
N LEU A 321 -4.29 -4.27 -4.46
CA LEU A 321 -3.84 -5.47 -3.77
C LEU A 321 -3.82 -5.22 -2.26
N ALA A 322 -4.36 -6.15 -1.48
CA ALA A 322 -4.21 -6.18 -0.03
C ALA A 322 -3.86 -7.59 0.45
N PRO A 323 -3.03 -7.76 1.49
CA PRO A 323 -2.88 -9.06 2.14
C PRO A 323 -4.22 -9.47 2.77
N THR A 324 -4.38 -10.77 3.02
CA THR A 324 -5.41 -11.29 3.93
C THR A 324 -4.75 -11.70 5.26
N HIS A 325 -5.51 -12.23 6.21
CA HIS A 325 -4.91 -12.82 7.42
C HIS A 325 -4.17 -14.15 7.17
N ARG A 326 -4.29 -14.70 5.96
CA ARG A 326 -3.67 -15.96 5.58
C ARG A 326 -2.41 -15.72 4.77
N SER A 327 -1.37 -16.50 5.03
CA SER A 327 -0.16 -16.52 4.22
C SER A 327 -0.48 -16.87 2.77
N ALA A 328 0.27 -16.27 1.85
CA ALA A 328 0.15 -16.47 0.40
C ALA A 328 -1.25 -16.13 -0.19
N SER A 329 -2.08 -15.38 0.54
CA SER A 329 -3.47 -15.06 0.17
C SER A 329 -3.68 -13.56 0.10
N PHE A 330 -4.37 -13.10 -0.95
CA PHE A 330 -4.56 -11.68 -1.25
C PHE A 330 -5.99 -11.36 -1.64
N LEU A 331 -6.47 -10.19 -1.25
CA LEU A 331 -7.62 -9.55 -1.88
C LEU A 331 -7.13 -8.75 -3.08
N LEU A 332 -7.78 -8.92 -4.22
CA LEU A 332 -7.54 -8.17 -5.46
C LEU A 332 -8.77 -7.34 -5.80
N THR A 333 -8.55 -6.12 -6.25
CA THR A 333 -9.63 -5.25 -6.77
C THR A 333 -9.36 -4.85 -8.21
N SER A 334 -10.39 -4.55 -8.98
CA SER A 334 -10.28 -4.21 -10.40
C SER A 334 -11.00 -2.92 -10.74
N GLY A 335 -10.40 -2.11 -11.60
CA GLY A 335 -11.03 -0.93 -12.17
C GLY A 335 -12.21 -1.25 -13.12
N GLU A 336 -12.38 -2.51 -13.53
CA GLU A 336 -13.54 -3.00 -14.29
C GLU A 336 -14.65 -3.56 -13.40
N GLY A 337 -14.60 -3.37 -12.06
CA GLY A 337 -15.66 -3.78 -11.16
C GLY A 337 -15.61 -5.23 -10.75
N TRP A 338 -14.41 -5.75 -10.45
CA TRP A 338 -14.22 -7.07 -9.87
C TRP A 338 -13.58 -6.99 -8.50
N LEU A 339 -13.97 -7.91 -7.65
CA LEU A 339 -13.35 -8.21 -6.36
C LEU A 339 -12.98 -9.68 -6.38
N ALA A 340 -11.73 -10.00 -6.06
CA ALA A 340 -11.26 -11.38 -6.07
C ALA A 340 -10.43 -11.70 -4.83
N ARG A 341 -10.51 -12.95 -4.39
CA ARG A 341 -9.54 -13.54 -3.47
C ARG A 341 -8.65 -14.47 -4.29
N ALA A 342 -7.36 -14.30 -4.18
CA ALA A 342 -6.39 -15.11 -4.91
C ALA A 342 -5.29 -15.64 -3.98
N GLU A 343 -4.85 -16.84 -4.27
CA GLU A 343 -3.72 -17.49 -3.62
C GLU A 343 -2.49 -17.44 -4.54
N ALA A 344 -1.29 -17.45 -3.97
CA ALA A 344 -0.07 -17.38 -4.76
C ALA A 344 0.19 -18.61 -5.66
N ASP A 345 -0.56 -19.69 -5.49
CA ASP A 345 -0.57 -20.86 -6.38
C ASP A 345 -1.40 -20.65 -7.66
N GLY A 346 -2.03 -19.48 -7.81
CA GLY A 346 -2.88 -19.14 -8.94
C GLY A 346 -4.37 -19.44 -8.74
N THR A 347 -4.77 -20.08 -7.65
CA THR A 347 -6.18 -20.29 -7.31
C THR A 347 -6.86 -18.96 -7.06
N MET A 348 -8.01 -18.72 -7.69
CA MET A 348 -8.72 -17.46 -7.56
C MET A 348 -10.23 -17.66 -7.57
N SER A 349 -10.93 -16.90 -6.70
CA SER A 349 -12.38 -16.75 -6.74
C SER A 349 -12.72 -15.27 -6.98
N CYS A 350 -13.61 -15.00 -7.94
CA CYS A 350 -14.01 -13.65 -8.33
C CYS A 350 -15.50 -13.42 -8.14
N ARG A 351 -15.86 -12.18 -7.87
CA ARG A 351 -17.23 -11.67 -7.88
C ARG A 351 -17.30 -10.30 -8.53
N SER A 352 -18.45 -9.95 -9.09
CA SER A 352 -18.70 -8.60 -9.60
C SER A 352 -18.92 -7.61 -8.46
N SER A 353 -18.47 -6.38 -8.67
CA SER A 353 -18.70 -5.23 -7.82
C SER A 353 -19.37 -4.13 -8.64
N ARG A 354 -20.25 -3.36 -8.02
CA ARG A 354 -20.82 -2.13 -8.62
C ARG A 354 -19.87 -0.95 -8.61
N TYR A 355 -18.65 -1.13 -8.09
CA TYR A 355 -17.64 -0.09 -7.99
C TYR A 355 -16.44 -0.41 -8.86
N HIS A 356 -15.88 0.63 -9.45
CA HIS A 356 -14.62 0.63 -10.16
C HIS A 356 -13.52 1.04 -9.19
N TRP A 357 -12.65 0.11 -8.81
CA TRP A 357 -11.65 0.31 -7.76
C TRP A 357 -10.41 1.05 -8.27
N ASP A 358 -9.75 1.79 -7.41
CA ASP A 358 -8.45 2.41 -7.70
C ASP A 358 -7.29 1.47 -7.39
N ASN A 359 -6.06 1.93 -7.61
CA ASN A 359 -4.86 1.09 -7.67
C ASN A 359 -4.48 0.41 -6.35
N HIS A 360 -4.99 0.85 -5.21
CA HIS A 360 -4.54 0.36 -3.92
C HIS A 360 -5.69 -0.10 -3.04
N ALA A 361 -5.43 -1.15 -2.26
CA ALA A 361 -6.28 -1.60 -1.18
C ALA A 361 -5.39 -1.99 0.01
N ILE A 362 -5.92 -1.87 1.22
CA ILE A 362 -5.25 -2.30 2.43
C ILE A 362 -6.14 -3.20 3.27
N LEU A 363 -5.54 -4.12 4.03
CA LEU A 363 -6.20 -4.82 5.13
C LEU A 363 -6.26 -3.89 6.33
N VAL A 364 -7.44 -3.77 6.95
CA VAL A 364 -7.67 -2.92 8.13
C VAL A 364 -7.81 -3.74 9.40
N SER A 365 -8.44 -4.89 9.34
CA SER A 365 -8.60 -5.84 10.44
C SER A 365 -8.85 -7.25 9.93
#